data_ba48a501458cca64478af63700e94ffe
#
_entry.id   ba48a501458cca64478af63700e94ffe
#
_cell.length_a   1.000
_cell.length_b   1.000
_cell.length_c   1.000
_cell.angle_alpha   90.00
_cell.angle_beta   90.00
_cell.angle_gamma   90.00
#
_symmetry.space_group_name_H-M   'P 1'
#
loop_
_entity.id
_entity.type
_entity.pdbx_description
1 polymer ?
#
loop_
_entity_poly.entity_id
_entity_poly.type
_entity_poly.pdbx_seq_one_letter_code
_entity_poly.pdbx_strand_id
1 'polypeptide(L)'
;MSGGSRGVGLEIAKALGKDGANVVILAKTTEPHPTLPGTIFTAAKEIEEVGGTALPVVCDIRFEEQVESAVAQAVEKFGGIDICINNASAIHLTDTINTPMKRYDLMHNINVRGTFMLSQKCIPHLKEGNNPHILTLSPPIDIDRKWFGLTLAYTTAKYGMSLVAHGLAEELQKYNVASNCLWPRTSLDTAAVRNVIGSELIKGSRKPSIYADAAYAVLKRDSSTYTGNFFLDQDVLEEEGVTDFDQYAIDPDATLVSDFFVDDNPEDWIQAL
;
A
#
# COMPACT_ATOMS: atom_id res chain seq x y z
N MET A 1 -8.80 -0.65 5.39
CA MET A 1 -7.50 -0.89 4.72
C MET A 1 -6.88 -2.20 5.18
N SER A 2 -6.17 -2.90 4.30
CA SER A 2 -5.40 -4.09 4.65
C SER A 2 -3.96 -3.74 5.06
N GLY A 3 -3.40 -4.43 6.07
CA GLY A 3 -2.01 -4.26 6.49
C GLY A 3 -1.69 -2.96 7.24
N GLY A 4 -2.67 -2.30 7.85
CA GLY A 4 -2.52 -1.00 8.52
C GLY A 4 -1.88 -1.02 9.92
N SER A 5 -1.33 -2.14 10.38
CA SER A 5 -0.80 -2.24 11.75
C SER A 5 0.59 -1.60 11.95
N ARG A 6 1.26 -1.19 10.88
CA ARG A 6 2.62 -0.61 10.89
C ARG A 6 3.00 -0.01 9.54
N GLY A 7 4.20 0.62 9.49
CA GLY A 7 4.83 1.09 8.25
C GLY A 7 3.95 2.03 7.46
N VAL A 8 4.04 1.93 6.13
CA VAL A 8 3.29 2.81 5.19
C VAL A 8 1.78 2.80 5.47
N GLY A 9 1.19 1.62 5.71
CA GLY A 9 -0.24 1.53 6.00
C GLY A 9 -0.66 2.30 7.25
N LEU A 10 0.13 2.24 8.32
CA LEU A 10 -0.14 3.01 9.54
C LEU A 10 -0.01 4.52 9.30
N GLU A 11 1.02 4.96 8.57
CA GLU A 11 1.19 6.39 8.28
C GLU A 11 0.06 6.95 7.40
N ILE A 12 -0.41 6.19 6.41
CA ILE A 12 -1.61 6.55 5.63
C ILE A 12 -2.83 6.64 6.57
N ALA A 13 -3.04 5.64 7.42
CA ALA A 13 -4.15 5.64 8.37
C ALA A 13 -4.13 6.84 9.31
N LYS A 14 -2.94 7.25 9.78
CA LYS A 14 -2.76 8.46 10.62
C LYS A 14 -3.01 9.74 9.83
N ALA A 15 -2.55 9.82 8.56
CA ALA A 15 -2.80 10.98 7.72
C ALA A 15 -4.32 11.19 7.50
N LEU A 16 -5.06 10.12 7.21
CA LEU A 16 -6.51 10.15 7.10
C LEU A 16 -7.18 10.46 8.45
N GLY A 17 -6.66 9.90 9.54
CA GLY A 17 -7.15 10.14 10.90
C GLY A 17 -7.07 11.60 11.33
N LYS A 18 -6.02 12.34 10.91
CA LYS A 18 -5.90 13.80 11.15
C LYS A 18 -7.06 14.60 10.56
N ASP A 19 -7.67 14.10 9.50
CA ASP A 19 -8.85 14.68 8.85
C ASP A 19 -10.18 14.11 9.39
N GLY A 20 -10.11 13.39 10.51
CA GLY A 20 -11.27 12.84 11.21
C GLY A 20 -11.84 11.56 10.59
N ALA A 21 -11.10 10.85 9.74
CA ALA A 21 -11.60 9.65 9.08
C ALA A 21 -11.89 8.51 10.07
N ASN A 22 -12.90 7.71 9.74
CA ASN A 22 -13.14 6.40 10.31
C ASN A 22 -12.26 5.36 9.62
N VAL A 23 -11.36 4.71 10.34
CA VAL A 23 -10.37 3.80 9.76
C VAL A 23 -10.54 2.37 10.28
N VAL A 24 -10.81 1.43 9.39
CA VAL A 24 -10.82 0.00 9.71
C VAL A 24 -9.48 -0.62 9.34
N ILE A 25 -8.78 -1.20 10.33
CA ILE A 25 -7.46 -1.81 10.15
C ILE A 25 -7.59 -3.32 10.08
N LEU A 26 -7.34 -3.89 8.91
CA LEU A 26 -7.37 -5.35 8.68
C LEU A 26 -5.96 -5.91 8.73
N ALA A 27 -5.60 -6.61 9.81
CA ALA A 27 -4.35 -7.36 9.89
C ALA A 27 -4.46 -8.48 10.92
N LYS A 28 -3.54 -9.43 10.85
CA LYS A 28 -3.52 -10.58 11.77
C LYS A 28 -2.66 -10.39 13.02
N THR A 29 -1.90 -9.29 13.11
CA THR A 29 -0.96 -9.06 14.20
C THR A 29 -1.69 -8.46 15.41
N THR A 30 -1.96 -9.29 16.40
CA THR A 30 -2.62 -8.90 17.67
C THR A 30 -1.62 -8.77 18.82
N GLU A 31 -0.50 -9.48 18.74
CA GLU A 31 0.54 -9.50 19.77
C GLU A 31 1.82 -8.83 19.26
N PRO A 32 2.61 -8.19 20.14
CA PRO A 32 3.90 -7.64 19.76
C PRO A 32 4.83 -8.72 19.17
N HIS A 33 5.54 -8.37 18.10
CA HIS A 33 6.54 -9.23 17.50
C HIS A 33 7.95 -8.72 17.87
N PRO A 34 8.94 -9.60 18.17
CA PRO A 34 10.26 -9.18 18.62
C PRO A 34 11.01 -8.22 17.68
N THR A 35 10.80 -8.35 16.38
CA THR A 35 11.51 -7.58 15.34
C THR A 35 10.60 -6.69 14.48
N LEU A 36 9.28 -6.76 14.68
CA LEU A 36 8.32 -5.98 13.90
C LEU A 36 7.43 -5.19 14.86
N PRO A 37 7.57 -3.85 14.92
CA PRO A 37 6.78 -3.03 15.83
C PRO A 37 5.30 -3.01 15.44
N GLY A 38 4.45 -2.74 16.43
CA GLY A 38 3.03 -2.48 16.23
C GLY A 38 2.13 -3.71 16.09
N THR A 39 0.91 -3.51 16.54
CA THR A 39 -0.23 -4.42 16.42
C THR A 39 -1.41 -3.64 15.84
N ILE A 40 -2.53 -4.31 15.52
CA ILE A 40 -3.76 -3.60 15.12
C ILE A 40 -4.28 -2.70 16.25
N PHE A 41 -4.02 -3.05 17.52
CA PHE A 41 -4.48 -2.28 18.67
C PHE A 41 -3.62 -1.04 18.93
N THR A 42 -2.29 -1.15 18.79
CA THR A 42 -1.41 0.03 18.91
C THR A 42 -1.64 0.99 17.77
N ALA A 43 -1.87 0.48 16.55
CA ALA A 43 -2.21 1.30 15.39
C ALA A 43 -3.55 2.02 15.55
N ALA A 44 -4.57 1.35 16.09
CA ALA A 44 -5.85 1.97 16.40
C ALA A 44 -5.68 3.15 17.35
N LYS A 45 -4.91 2.96 18.44
CA LYS A 45 -4.61 4.03 19.39
C LYS A 45 -3.89 5.22 18.73
N GLU A 46 -2.88 4.97 17.90
CA GLU A 46 -2.16 6.04 17.18
C GLU A 46 -3.07 6.84 16.23
N ILE A 47 -4.04 6.18 15.59
CA ILE A 47 -5.03 6.84 14.73
C ILE A 47 -5.98 7.70 15.57
N GLU A 48 -6.42 7.21 16.72
CA GLU A 48 -7.28 7.97 17.64
C GLU A 48 -6.56 9.17 18.26
N GLU A 49 -5.27 9.03 18.58
CA GLU A 49 -4.43 10.13 19.09
C GLU A 49 -4.29 11.29 18.10
N VAL A 50 -4.41 11.05 16.82
CA VAL A 50 -4.35 12.12 15.79
C VAL A 50 -5.72 12.66 15.39
N GLY A 51 -6.83 12.16 15.96
CA GLY A 51 -8.19 12.67 15.74
C GLY A 51 -9.12 11.76 14.93
N GLY A 52 -8.65 10.63 14.42
CA GLY A 52 -9.47 9.65 13.73
C GLY A 52 -10.30 8.76 14.66
N THR A 53 -11.13 7.92 14.09
CA THR A 53 -11.80 6.82 14.80
C THR A 53 -11.35 5.50 14.21
N ALA A 54 -10.85 4.58 15.03
CA ALA A 54 -10.28 3.33 14.55
C ALA A 54 -11.14 2.10 14.91
N LEU A 55 -11.18 1.12 13.99
CA LEU A 55 -11.73 -0.21 14.24
C LEU A 55 -10.66 -1.25 13.88
N PRO A 56 -9.96 -1.80 14.86
CA PRO A 56 -9.02 -2.90 14.61
C PRO A 56 -9.78 -4.22 14.43
N VAL A 57 -9.57 -4.88 13.28
CA VAL A 57 -10.20 -6.17 12.96
C VAL A 57 -9.12 -7.20 12.66
N VAL A 58 -9.15 -8.32 13.37
CA VAL A 58 -8.26 -9.45 13.09
C VAL A 58 -8.69 -10.08 11.77
N CYS A 59 -7.84 -9.96 10.76
CA CYS A 59 -8.14 -10.46 9.43
C CYS A 59 -6.85 -10.88 8.70
N ASP A 60 -6.81 -12.12 8.26
CA ASP A 60 -5.85 -12.57 7.25
C ASP A 60 -6.56 -12.55 5.90
N ILE A 61 -6.14 -11.63 5.02
CA ILE A 61 -6.79 -11.39 3.72
C ILE A 61 -6.73 -12.57 2.74
N ARG A 62 -6.08 -13.66 3.11
CA ARG A 62 -6.09 -14.91 2.33
C ARG A 62 -7.39 -15.70 2.49
N PHE A 63 -8.15 -15.45 3.55
CA PHE A 63 -9.36 -16.20 3.90
C PHE A 63 -10.61 -15.35 3.64
N GLU A 64 -11.46 -15.83 2.75
CA GLU A 64 -12.63 -15.10 2.28
C GLU A 64 -13.61 -14.78 3.40
N GLU A 65 -13.88 -15.73 4.27
CA GLU A 65 -14.77 -15.56 5.42
C GLU A 65 -14.31 -14.48 6.40
N GLN A 66 -12.97 -14.31 6.55
CA GLN A 66 -12.42 -13.26 7.41
C GLN A 66 -12.57 -11.88 6.75
N VAL A 67 -12.38 -11.79 5.44
CA VAL A 67 -12.56 -10.55 4.70
C VAL A 67 -14.05 -10.14 4.69
N GLU A 68 -14.96 -11.07 4.45
CA GLU A 68 -16.40 -10.82 4.52
C GLU A 68 -16.83 -10.32 5.89
N SER A 69 -16.38 -11.01 6.96
CA SER A 69 -16.65 -10.58 8.33
C SER A 69 -16.10 -9.18 8.63
N ALA A 70 -14.90 -8.87 8.14
CA ALA A 70 -14.26 -7.58 8.38
C ALA A 70 -15.00 -6.44 7.66
N VAL A 71 -15.44 -6.66 6.42
CA VAL A 71 -16.27 -5.70 5.65
C VAL A 71 -17.62 -5.49 6.35
N ALA A 72 -18.27 -6.57 6.80
CA ALA A 72 -19.53 -6.47 7.54
C ALA A 72 -19.39 -5.65 8.83
N GLN A 73 -18.33 -5.87 9.62
CA GLN A 73 -18.03 -5.08 10.82
C GLN A 73 -17.78 -3.60 10.51
N ALA A 74 -17.10 -3.30 9.39
CA ALA A 74 -16.88 -1.91 8.95
C ALA A 74 -18.21 -1.21 8.66
N VAL A 75 -19.07 -1.86 7.89
CA VAL A 75 -20.40 -1.32 7.53
C VAL A 75 -21.31 -1.19 8.75
N GLU A 76 -21.34 -2.19 9.63
CA GLU A 76 -22.11 -2.14 10.88
C GLU A 76 -21.67 -0.96 11.77
N LYS A 77 -20.35 -0.75 11.88
CA LYS A 77 -19.80 0.29 12.77
C LYS A 77 -19.96 1.69 12.22
N PHE A 78 -19.73 1.88 10.91
CA PHE A 78 -19.60 3.21 10.29
C PHE A 78 -20.64 3.52 9.22
N GLY A 79 -21.53 2.58 8.90
CA GLY A 79 -22.64 2.79 7.98
C GLY A 79 -22.34 2.58 6.50
N GLY A 80 -21.06 2.48 6.10
CA GLY A 80 -20.66 2.33 4.71
C GLY A 80 -19.14 2.28 4.53
N ILE A 81 -18.70 2.31 3.27
CA ILE A 81 -17.28 2.34 2.89
C ILE A 81 -17.10 3.30 1.72
N ASP A 82 -16.30 4.34 1.92
CA ASP A 82 -15.93 5.30 0.87
C ASP A 82 -14.57 4.95 0.24
N ILE A 83 -13.65 4.35 1.03
CA ILE A 83 -12.28 4.11 0.59
C ILE A 83 -11.86 2.68 0.93
N CYS A 84 -11.31 1.97 -0.08
CA CYS A 84 -10.66 0.68 0.08
C CYS A 84 -9.16 0.81 -0.23
N ILE A 85 -8.28 0.52 0.76
CA ILE A 85 -6.83 0.58 0.56
C ILE A 85 -6.23 -0.83 0.61
N ASN A 86 -5.69 -1.29 -0.52
CA ASN A 86 -4.97 -2.53 -0.66
C ASN A 86 -3.48 -2.30 -0.40
N ASN A 87 -3.08 -2.40 0.88
CA ASN A 87 -1.70 -2.20 1.31
C ASN A 87 -1.01 -3.51 1.75
N ALA A 88 -1.74 -4.51 2.23
CA ALA A 88 -1.12 -5.75 2.66
C ALA A 88 -0.32 -6.41 1.54
N SER A 89 0.93 -6.73 1.82
CA SER A 89 1.85 -7.34 0.85
C SER A 89 2.79 -8.33 1.53
N ALA A 90 3.18 -9.36 0.79
CA ALA A 90 4.30 -10.23 1.12
C ALA A 90 5.40 -10.03 0.10
N ILE A 91 6.65 -10.11 0.57
CA ILE A 91 7.85 -9.94 -0.23
C ILE A 91 8.78 -11.13 -0.05
N HIS A 92 9.37 -11.58 -1.15
CA HIS A 92 10.48 -12.53 -1.16
C HIS A 92 11.28 -12.31 -2.44
N LEU A 93 12.51 -11.83 -2.28
CA LEU A 93 13.38 -11.39 -3.39
C LEU A 93 14.43 -12.45 -3.66
N THR A 94 14.09 -13.41 -4.50
CA THR A 94 15.00 -14.46 -4.99
C THR A 94 14.72 -14.74 -6.46
N ASP A 95 15.72 -15.30 -7.13
CA ASP A 95 15.55 -15.82 -8.48
C ASP A 95 14.58 -17.01 -8.53
N THR A 96 14.23 -17.45 -9.73
CA THR A 96 13.22 -18.50 -9.93
C THR A 96 13.61 -19.82 -9.31
N ILE A 97 14.89 -20.21 -9.39
CA ILE A 97 15.36 -21.52 -8.88
C ILE A 97 15.34 -21.56 -7.36
N ASN A 98 15.65 -20.42 -6.73
CA ASN A 98 15.75 -20.29 -5.27
C ASN A 98 14.44 -19.84 -4.60
N THR A 99 13.36 -19.62 -5.38
CA THR A 99 12.06 -19.26 -4.84
C THR A 99 11.29 -20.51 -4.39
N PRO A 100 11.12 -20.76 -3.07
CA PRO A 100 10.29 -21.88 -2.61
C PRO A 100 8.82 -21.64 -2.99
N MET A 101 8.11 -22.67 -3.48
CA MET A 101 6.69 -22.55 -3.86
C MET A 101 5.82 -22.01 -2.72
N LYS A 102 6.11 -22.36 -1.46
CA LYS A 102 5.42 -21.77 -0.29
C LYS A 102 5.53 -20.23 -0.23
N ARG A 103 6.64 -19.66 -0.69
CA ARG A 103 6.84 -18.20 -0.75
C ARG A 103 6.12 -17.61 -1.95
N TYR A 104 6.20 -18.28 -3.09
CA TYR A 104 5.44 -17.92 -4.28
C TYR A 104 3.94 -17.86 -3.98
N ASP A 105 3.38 -18.94 -3.44
CA ASP A 105 1.96 -19.04 -3.07
C ASP A 105 1.57 -17.96 -2.05
N LEU A 106 2.43 -17.68 -1.06
CA LEU A 106 2.18 -16.64 -0.05
C LEU A 106 2.07 -15.27 -0.70
N MET A 107 3.01 -14.92 -1.59
CA MET A 107 3.00 -13.64 -2.30
C MET A 107 1.75 -13.50 -3.17
N HIS A 108 1.42 -14.49 -3.98
CA HIS A 108 0.25 -14.43 -4.86
C HIS A 108 -1.07 -14.44 -4.09
N ASN A 109 -1.17 -15.20 -3.01
CA ASN A 109 -2.38 -15.23 -2.18
C ASN A 109 -2.62 -13.93 -1.41
N ILE A 110 -1.57 -13.25 -0.94
CA ILE A 110 -1.71 -11.97 -0.25
C ILE A 110 -1.85 -10.84 -1.25
N ASN A 111 -0.88 -10.71 -2.18
CA ASN A 111 -0.78 -9.54 -3.04
C ASN A 111 -1.90 -9.53 -4.09
N VAL A 112 -2.01 -10.57 -4.92
CA VAL A 112 -2.98 -10.60 -6.04
C VAL A 112 -4.37 -10.96 -5.55
N ARG A 113 -4.52 -12.19 -5.00
CA ARG A 113 -5.83 -12.69 -4.58
C ARG A 113 -6.43 -11.85 -3.46
N GLY A 114 -5.62 -11.43 -2.48
CA GLY A 114 -6.07 -10.58 -1.38
C GLY A 114 -6.55 -9.21 -1.83
N THR A 115 -5.83 -8.56 -2.76
CA THR A 115 -6.23 -7.29 -3.38
C THR A 115 -7.57 -7.43 -4.13
N PHE A 116 -7.69 -8.46 -4.98
CA PHE A 116 -8.93 -8.71 -5.70
C PHE A 116 -10.11 -8.95 -4.74
N MET A 117 -9.92 -9.83 -3.75
CA MET A 117 -10.96 -10.23 -2.83
C MET A 117 -11.43 -9.08 -1.93
N LEU A 118 -10.52 -8.31 -1.34
CA LEU A 118 -10.90 -7.17 -0.51
C LEU A 118 -11.65 -6.12 -1.34
N SER A 119 -11.14 -5.80 -2.54
CA SER A 119 -11.83 -4.89 -3.45
C SER A 119 -13.22 -5.40 -3.81
N GLN A 120 -13.35 -6.67 -4.18
CA GLN A 120 -14.64 -7.31 -4.52
C GLN A 120 -15.67 -7.14 -3.40
N LYS A 121 -15.28 -7.41 -2.14
CA LYS A 121 -16.20 -7.29 -0.99
C LYS A 121 -16.53 -5.83 -0.64
N CYS A 122 -15.64 -4.87 -0.92
CA CYS A 122 -15.89 -3.46 -0.70
C CYS A 122 -16.74 -2.81 -1.81
N ILE A 123 -16.68 -3.26 -3.07
CA ILE A 123 -17.34 -2.64 -4.22
C ILE A 123 -18.83 -2.37 -4.01
N PRO A 124 -19.66 -3.27 -3.46
CA PRO A 124 -21.08 -2.97 -3.24
C PRO A 124 -21.32 -1.72 -2.38
N HIS A 125 -20.45 -1.49 -1.40
CA HIS A 125 -20.53 -0.35 -0.50
C HIS A 125 -19.89 0.91 -1.09
N LEU A 126 -18.79 0.78 -1.83
CA LEU A 126 -18.14 1.88 -2.54
C LEU A 126 -19.08 2.54 -3.56
N LYS A 127 -19.95 1.78 -4.21
CA LYS A 127 -20.96 2.32 -5.15
C LYS A 127 -21.94 3.28 -4.52
N GLU A 128 -22.14 3.18 -3.21
CA GLU A 128 -23.03 4.05 -2.41
C GLU A 128 -22.22 5.09 -1.62
N GLY A 129 -20.90 5.07 -1.74
CA GLY A 129 -19.98 5.93 -1.01
C GLY A 129 -19.90 7.36 -1.56
N ASN A 130 -19.33 8.26 -0.76
CA ASN A 130 -19.04 9.61 -1.15
C ASN A 130 -17.60 9.70 -1.67
N ASN A 131 -17.40 10.16 -2.91
CA ASN A 131 -16.09 10.22 -3.57
C ASN A 131 -15.30 8.90 -3.44
N PRO A 132 -15.84 7.78 -3.95
CA PRO A 132 -15.34 6.45 -3.60
C PRO A 132 -14.04 6.09 -4.33
N HIS A 133 -13.07 5.57 -3.56
CA HIS A 133 -11.76 5.20 -4.08
C HIS A 133 -11.32 3.78 -3.70
N ILE A 134 -10.67 3.10 -4.64
CA ILE A 134 -9.80 1.95 -4.39
C ILE A 134 -8.37 2.41 -4.64
N LEU A 135 -7.53 2.40 -3.60
CA LEU A 135 -6.11 2.70 -3.70
C LEU A 135 -5.31 1.42 -3.47
N THR A 136 -4.52 1.04 -4.47
CA THR A 136 -3.67 -0.16 -4.40
C THR A 136 -2.20 0.24 -4.34
N LEU A 137 -1.49 -0.23 -3.32
CA LEU A 137 -0.07 0.07 -3.13
C LEU A 137 0.76 -0.88 -4.01
N SER A 138 0.85 -0.53 -5.28
CA SER A 138 1.51 -1.33 -6.30
C SER A 138 2.11 -0.45 -7.41
N PRO A 139 3.15 -0.95 -8.10
CA PRO A 139 3.94 -0.14 -9.02
C PRO A 139 3.24 0.13 -10.37
N PRO A 140 3.73 1.11 -11.13
CA PRO A 140 3.47 1.21 -12.56
C PRO A 140 3.83 -0.12 -13.26
N ILE A 141 3.11 -0.43 -14.33
CA ILE A 141 3.40 -1.63 -15.13
C ILE A 141 4.43 -1.27 -16.20
N ASP A 142 5.63 -1.76 -16.02
CA ASP A 142 6.70 -1.72 -17.00
C ASP A 142 7.08 -3.14 -17.41
N ILE A 143 7.00 -3.46 -18.71
CA ILE A 143 7.30 -4.79 -19.25
C ILE A 143 8.79 -4.98 -19.60
N ASP A 144 9.66 -4.05 -19.24
CA ASP A 144 11.09 -4.25 -19.42
C ASP A 144 11.56 -5.49 -18.66
N ARG A 145 12.30 -6.36 -19.35
CA ARG A 145 12.79 -7.64 -18.80
C ARG A 145 13.68 -7.49 -17.57
N LYS A 146 14.31 -6.32 -17.38
CA LYS A 146 15.12 -6.03 -16.18
C LYS A 146 14.34 -6.29 -14.89
N TRP A 147 13.07 -5.85 -14.82
CA TRP A 147 12.22 -6.02 -13.65
C TRP A 147 11.81 -7.47 -13.37
N PHE A 148 11.71 -8.28 -14.43
CA PHE A 148 11.39 -9.71 -14.30
C PHE A 148 12.64 -10.55 -14.01
N GLY A 149 13.79 -10.15 -14.52
CA GLY A 149 15.05 -10.89 -14.37
C GLY A 149 15.57 -10.95 -12.94
N LEU A 150 15.26 -9.95 -12.12
CA LEU A 150 15.74 -9.87 -10.74
C LEU A 150 14.95 -10.77 -9.79
N THR A 151 13.62 -10.65 -9.81
CA THR A 151 12.73 -11.28 -8.80
C THR A 151 11.38 -11.65 -9.42
N LEU A 152 11.40 -12.58 -10.38
CA LEU A 152 10.23 -12.92 -11.20
C LEU A 152 8.95 -13.17 -10.38
N ALA A 153 9.05 -13.92 -9.29
CA ALA A 153 7.91 -14.25 -8.44
C ALA A 153 7.32 -13.02 -7.73
N TYR A 154 8.16 -12.11 -7.25
CA TYR A 154 7.71 -10.88 -6.63
C TYR A 154 7.15 -9.90 -7.65
N THR A 155 7.84 -9.71 -8.77
CA THR A 155 7.40 -8.84 -9.87
C THR A 155 6.01 -9.23 -10.37
N THR A 156 5.79 -10.53 -10.65
CA THR A 156 4.49 -11.02 -11.11
C THR A 156 3.39 -10.83 -10.05
N ALA A 157 3.72 -10.98 -8.77
CA ALA A 157 2.77 -10.74 -7.70
C ALA A 157 2.43 -9.24 -7.55
N LYS A 158 3.40 -8.33 -7.64
CA LYS A 158 3.16 -6.89 -7.56
C LYS A 158 2.42 -6.36 -8.79
N TYR A 159 2.82 -6.78 -9.99
CA TYR A 159 2.10 -6.42 -11.21
C TYR A 159 0.70 -7.02 -11.25
N GLY A 160 0.48 -8.18 -10.65
CA GLY A 160 -0.85 -8.73 -10.45
C GLY A 160 -1.79 -7.81 -9.67
N MET A 161 -1.28 -7.13 -8.62
CA MET A 161 -2.05 -6.09 -7.91
C MET A 161 -2.38 -4.91 -8.84
N SER A 162 -1.39 -4.43 -9.60
CA SER A 162 -1.53 -3.32 -10.54
C SER A 162 -2.55 -3.64 -11.65
N LEU A 163 -2.51 -4.86 -12.19
CA LEU A 163 -3.48 -5.33 -13.19
C LEU A 163 -4.91 -5.40 -12.62
N VAL A 164 -5.07 -5.86 -11.39
CA VAL A 164 -6.37 -5.84 -10.70
C VAL A 164 -6.89 -4.41 -10.57
N ALA A 165 -6.06 -3.49 -10.08
CA ALA A 165 -6.46 -2.09 -9.93
C ALA A 165 -6.81 -1.45 -11.28
N HIS A 166 -6.03 -1.71 -12.33
CA HIS A 166 -6.27 -1.19 -13.67
C HIS A 166 -7.57 -1.71 -14.29
N GLY A 167 -7.85 -3.01 -14.14
CA GLY A 167 -9.11 -3.60 -14.60
C GLY A 167 -10.31 -3.05 -13.84
N LEU A 168 -10.20 -2.86 -12.53
CA LEU A 168 -11.26 -2.25 -11.71
C LEU A 168 -11.55 -0.80 -12.09
N ALA A 169 -10.54 -0.05 -12.54
CA ALA A 169 -10.73 1.33 -13.00
C ALA A 169 -11.75 1.40 -14.16
N GLU A 170 -11.61 0.52 -15.15
CA GLU A 170 -12.53 0.45 -16.29
C GLU A 170 -13.90 -0.11 -15.86
N GLU A 171 -13.92 -1.21 -15.09
CA GLU A 171 -15.16 -1.87 -14.68
C GLU A 171 -16.06 -0.94 -13.84
N LEU A 172 -15.46 -0.10 -13.00
CA LEU A 172 -16.16 0.71 -12.00
C LEU A 172 -16.41 2.17 -12.43
N GLN A 173 -15.88 2.60 -13.58
CA GLN A 173 -16.03 3.96 -14.08
C GLN A 173 -17.49 4.40 -14.14
N LYS A 174 -18.40 3.54 -14.58
CA LYS A 174 -19.85 3.81 -14.65
C LYS A 174 -20.52 4.06 -13.30
N TYR A 175 -19.83 3.77 -12.19
CA TYR A 175 -20.29 4.01 -10.82
C TYR A 175 -19.54 5.17 -10.14
N ASN A 176 -18.64 5.84 -10.87
CA ASN A 176 -17.75 6.88 -10.35
C ASN A 176 -16.85 6.40 -9.20
N VAL A 177 -16.52 5.11 -9.14
CA VAL A 177 -15.56 4.55 -8.18
C VAL A 177 -14.19 4.57 -8.83
N ALA A 178 -13.29 5.39 -8.31
CA ALA A 178 -11.92 5.43 -8.79
C ALA A 178 -11.12 4.21 -8.33
N SER A 179 -10.24 3.72 -9.19
CA SER A 179 -9.25 2.70 -8.83
C SER A 179 -7.89 3.12 -9.36
N ASN A 180 -6.94 3.36 -8.45
CA ASN A 180 -5.61 3.86 -8.78
C ASN A 180 -4.53 3.05 -8.05
N CYS A 181 -3.32 3.09 -8.61
CA CYS A 181 -2.11 2.58 -7.98
C CYS A 181 -1.26 3.74 -7.46
N LEU A 182 -0.57 3.52 -6.35
CA LEU A 182 0.45 4.43 -5.84
C LEU A 182 1.71 3.62 -5.51
N TRP A 183 2.88 4.16 -5.88
CA TRP A 183 4.18 3.55 -5.63
C TRP A 183 5.20 4.59 -5.15
N PRO A 184 6.15 4.24 -4.29
CA PRO A 184 7.18 5.19 -3.89
C PRO A 184 8.22 5.38 -5.00
N ARG A 185 8.66 6.61 -5.23
CA ARG A 185 9.77 6.91 -6.16
C ARG A 185 11.10 6.46 -5.58
N THR A 186 11.28 6.61 -4.27
CA THR A 186 12.48 6.19 -3.55
C THR A 186 12.15 5.16 -2.49
N SER A 187 13.12 4.36 -2.08
CA SER A 187 12.92 3.43 -0.97
C SER A 187 12.40 4.16 0.28
N LEU A 188 11.57 3.48 1.06
CA LEU A 188 10.97 4.04 2.27
C LEU A 188 11.54 3.34 3.52
N ASP A 189 11.85 4.11 4.54
CA ASP A 189 12.33 3.59 5.82
C ASP A 189 11.21 2.82 6.55
N THR A 190 11.06 1.57 6.20
CA THR A 190 10.11 0.64 6.81
C THR A 190 10.82 -0.59 7.36
N ALA A 191 10.18 -1.29 8.31
CA ALA A 191 10.71 -2.55 8.81
C ALA A 191 10.87 -3.61 7.69
N ALA A 192 10.02 -3.58 6.67
CA ALA A 192 10.14 -4.47 5.51
C ALA A 192 11.43 -4.18 4.72
N VAL A 193 11.68 -2.92 4.42
CA VAL A 193 12.87 -2.48 3.66
C VAL A 193 14.14 -2.72 4.47
N ARG A 194 14.16 -2.36 5.76
CA ARG A 194 15.31 -2.61 6.65
C ARG A 194 15.70 -4.10 6.71
N ASN A 195 14.73 -4.99 6.70
CA ASN A 195 14.96 -6.43 6.74
C ASN A 195 15.46 -7.00 5.40
N VAL A 196 15.26 -6.29 4.30
CA VAL A 196 15.60 -6.75 2.93
C VAL A 196 16.90 -6.15 2.45
N ILE A 197 17.09 -4.83 2.58
CA ILE A 197 18.23 -4.11 1.97
C ILE A 197 19.35 -3.75 2.95
N GLY A 198 19.12 -3.95 4.25
CA GLY A 198 20.10 -3.61 5.28
C GLY A 198 20.12 -2.12 5.66
N SER A 199 20.87 -1.80 6.74
CA SER A 199 20.84 -0.48 7.37
C SER A 199 21.53 0.63 6.58
N GLU A 200 22.51 0.29 5.75
CA GLU A 200 23.30 1.30 5.02
C GLU A 200 22.47 2.03 3.95
N LEU A 201 21.63 1.29 3.22
CA LEU A 201 20.78 1.89 2.18
C LEU A 201 19.59 2.69 2.77
N ILE A 202 19.28 2.51 4.05
CA ILE A 202 18.22 3.29 4.72
C ILE A 202 18.54 4.79 4.75
N LYS A 203 19.81 5.18 4.78
CA LYS A 203 20.18 6.61 4.73
C LYS A 203 19.66 7.27 3.45
N GLY A 204 19.71 6.57 2.31
CA GLY A 204 19.16 7.02 1.03
C GLY A 204 17.65 6.84 0.89
N SER A 205 16.94 6.48 1.96
CA SER A 205 15.49 6.31 1.97
C SER A 205 14.78 7.60 2.42
N ARG A 206 13.49 7.65 2.12
CA ARG A 206 12.58 8.66 2.66
C ARG A 206 11.72 8.10 3.79
N LYS A 207 11.18 8.99 4.61
CA LYS A 207 10.21 8.66 5.66
C LYS A 207 8.89 8.19 5.02
N PRO A 208 8.19 7.21 5.60
CA PRO A 208 6.88 6.77 5.09
C PRO A 208 5.82 7.87 5.01
N SER A 209 6.04 9.02 5.66
CA SER A 209 5.13 10.16 5.61
C SER A 209 4.96 10.75 4.21
N ILE A 210 6.00 10.72 3.35
CA ILE A 210 5.86 11.19 1.95
C ILE A 210 4.76 10.39 1.23
N TYR A 211 4.78 9.08 1.42
CA TYR A 211 3.81 8.19 0.81
C TYR A 211 2.40 8.38 1.39
N ALA A 212 2.30 8.66 2.68
CA ALA A 212 1.04 8.95 3.35
C ALA A 212 0.42 10.26 2.85
N ASP A 213 1.23 11.30 2.69
CA ASP A 213 0.79 12.60 2.17
C ASP A 213 0.33 12.48 0.70
N ALA A 214 1.07 11.72 -0.13
CA ALA A 214 0.67 11.42 -1.50
C ALA A 214 -0.62 10.61 -1.57
N ALA A 215 -0.77 9.58 -0.73
CA ALA A 215 -2.00 8.80 -0.65
C ALA A 215 -3.20 9.67 -0.26
N TYR A 216 -3.03 10.57 0.71
CA TYR A 216 -4.05 11.53 1.11
C TYR A 216 -4.44 12.46 -0.05
N ALA A 217 -3.45 12.99 -0.78
CA ALA A 217 -3.70 13.83 -1.95
C ALA A 217 -4.50 13.10 -3.04
N VAL A 218 -4.11 11.86 -3.39
CA VAL A 218 -4.84 11.03 -4.37
C VAL A 218 -6.29 10.78 -3.94
N LEU A 219 -6.52 10.47 -2.66
CA LEU A 219 -7.85 10.14 -2.13
C LEU A 219 -8.79 11.35 -2.02
N LYS A 220 -8.27 12.58 -2.11
CA LYS A 220 -9.06 13.82 -2.17
C LYS A 220 -9.49 14.18 -3.59
N ARG A 221 -8.88 13.62 -4.62
CA ARG A 221 -9.22 13.91 -6.01
C ARG A 221 -10.63 13.40 -6.34
N ASP A 222 -11.25 14.00 -7.34
CA ASP A 222 -12.59 13.57 -7.79
C ASP A 222 -12.55 12.16 -8.38
N SER A 223 -13.22 11.21 -7.73
CA SER A 223 -13.26 9.81 -8.13
C SER A 223 -13.88 9.57 -9.51
N SER A 224 -14.69 10.49 -10.01
CA SER A 224 -15.31 10.37 -11.33
C SER A 224 -14.33 10.63 -12.49
N THR A 225 -13.22 11.32 -12.21
CA THR A 225 -12.25 11.76 -13.23
C THR A 225 -10.84 11.21 -13.02
N TYR A 226 -10.44 10.93 -11.78
CA TYR A 226 -9.11 10.45 -11.44
C TYR A 226 -9.10 8.93 -11.19
N THR A 227 -9.16 8.14 -12.26
CA THR A 227 -9.14 6.67 -12.21
C THR A 227 -8.20 6.07 -13.25
N GLY A 228 -7.69 4.87 -12.99
CA GLY A 228 -6.81 4.13 -13.91
C GLY A 228 -5.34 4.57 -13.90
N ASN A 229 -4.93 5.38 -12.94
CA ASN A 229 -3.59 5.95 -12.89
C ASN A 229 -2.62 5.08 -12.09
N PHE A 230 -1.35 5.19 -12.46
CA PHE A 230 -0.21 4.67 -11.74
C PHE A 230 0.63 5.85 -11.25
N PHE A 231 0.43 6.24 -10.01
CA PHE A 231 1.09 7.39 -9.42
C PHE A 231 2.40 7.01 -8.75
N LEU A 232 3.38 7.94 -8.81
CA LEU A 232 4.52 7.95 -7.90
C LEU A 232 4.27 9.01 -6.82
N ASP A 233 4.67 8.72 -5.59
CA ASP A 233 4.40 9.59 -4.43
C ASP A 233 4.96 11.01 -4.61
N GLN A 234 6.19 11.14 -5.09
CA GLN A 234 6.81 12.43 -5.34
C GLN A 234 6.05 13.22 -6.41
N ASP A 235 5.68 12.59 -7.53
CA ASP A 235 5.01 13.24 -8.64
C ASP A 235 3.64 13.80 -8.19
N VAL A 236 2.91 13.04 -7.39
CA VAL A 236 1.65 13.49 -6.79
C VAL A 236 1.85 14.74 -5.94
N LEU A 237 2.89 14.76 -5.11
CA LEU A 237 3.14 15.89 -4.23
C LEU A 237 3.68 17.12 -4.99
N GLU A 238 4.44 16.92 -6.07
CA GLU A 238 4.84 18.01 -6.98
C GLU A 238 3.62 18.65 -7.65
N GLU A 239 2.64 17.86 -8.08
CA GLU A 239 1.35 18.36 -8.59
C GLU A 239 0.57 19.16 -7.54
N GLU A 240 0.68 18.80 -6.26
CA GLU A 240 0.09 19.54 -5.13
C GLU A 240 0.94 20.76 -4.69
N GLY A 241 2.05 21.05 -5.39
CA GLY A 241 2.89 22.22 -5.17
C GLY A 241 3.98 22.04 -4.10
N VAL A 242 4.28 20.81 -3.68
CA VAL A 242 5.42 20.54 -2.79
C VAL A 242 6.71 20.70 -3.58
N THR A 243 7.62 21.54 -3.11
CA THR A 243 8.92 21.80 -3.74
C THR A 243 10.11 21.39 -2.88
N ASP A 244 9.91 21.25 -1.58
CA ASP A 244 10.92 20.81 -0.62
C ASP A 244 10.65 19.38 -0.16
N PHE A 245 11.47 18.46 -0.62
CA PHE A 245 11.40 17.03 -0.27
C PHE A 245 12.43 16.62 0.79
N ASP A 246 13.33 17.50 1.20
CA ASP A 246 14.35 17.20 2.23
C ASP A 246 13.70 16.91 3.58
N GLN A 247 12.53 17.49 3.85
CA GLN A 247 11.72 17.17 5.02
C GLN A 247 11.38 15.68 5.15
N TYR A 248 11.33 14.96 4.04
CA TYR A 248 11.06 13.52 3.99
C TYR A 248 12.33 12.67 4.01
N ALA A 249 13.51 13.22 3.79
CA ALA A 249 14.75 12.47 3.79
C ALA A 249 15.06 11.89 5.18
N ILE A 250 15.62 10.68 5.21
CA ILE A 250 16.19 10.12 6.45
C ILE A 250 17.53 10.81 6.74
N ASP A 251 18.35 10.97 5.72
CA ASP A 251 19.59 11.72 5.75
C ASP A 251 19.63 12.63 4.50
N PRO A 252 19.48 13.95 4.65
CA PRO A 252 19.46 14.88 3.51
C PRO A 252 20.76 14.91 2.68
N ASP A 253 21.88 14.51 3.29
CA ASP A 253 23.19 14.48 2.62
C ASP A 253 23.44 13.16 1.86
N ALA A 254 22.58 12.16 2.05
CA ALA A 254 22.72 10.87 1.39
C ALA A 254 22.13 10.87 -0.03
N THR A 255 22.76 10.14 -0.94
CA THR A 255 22.18 9.86 -2.25
C THR A 255 20.90 9.03 -2.08
N LEU A 256 19.80 9.51 -2.67
CA LEU A 256 18.53 8.79 -2.62
C LEU A 256 18.60 7.47 -3.40
N VAL A 257 18.02 6.43 -2.86
CA VAL A 257 17.91 5.11 -3.48
C VAL A 257 16.51 5.00 -4.13
N SER A 258 16.47 4.85 -5.45
CA SER A 258 15.20 4.62 -6.17
C SER A 258 14.52 3.34 -5.72
N ASP A 259 13.18 3.30 -5.70
CA ASP A 259 12.46 2.06 -5.39
C ASP A 259 12.42 1.12 -6.61
N PHE A 260 12.01 -0.14 -6.41
CA PHE A 260 11.77 -1.08 -7.50
C PHE A 260 10.76 -0.52 -8.49
N PHE A 261 10.90 -0.87 -9.77
CA PHE A 261 9.96 -0.50 -10.84
C PHE A 261 9.92 0.99 -11.18
N VAL A 262 10.91 1.76 -10.73
CA VAL A 262 11.13 3.15 -11.09
C VAL A 262 12.41 3.25 -11.93
N ASP A 263 12.37 4.01 -13.03
CA ASP A 263 13.39 3.96 -14.09
C ASP A 263 14.77 4.55 -13.72
N ASP A 264 14.89 5.21 -12.58
CA ASP A 264 16.00 6.11 -12.32
C ASP A 264 17.32 5.39 -12.02
N ASN A 265 17.36 4.18 -11.49
CA ASN A 265 18.52 3.31 -11.46
C ASN A 265 18.25 1.91 -10.84
N PRO A 266 18.11 0.83 -11.61
CA PRO A 266 17.93 -0.51 -11.06
C PRO A 266 19.22 -1.11 -10.46
N GLU A 267 20.38 -0.50 -10.70
CA GLU A 267 21.68 -1.08 -10.27
C GLU A 267 21.85 -1.09 -8.76
N ASP A 268 21.26 -0.11 -8.05
CA ASP A 268 21.34 -0.02 -6.58
C ASP A 268 20.71 -1.24 -5.89
N TRP A 269 19.61 -1.75 -6.43
CA TRP A 269 18.95 -2.95 -5.90
C TRP A 269 19.65 -4.25 -6.28
N ILE A 270 20.30 -4.30 -7.46
CA ILE A 270 21.07 -5.47 -7.90
C ILE A 270 22.26 -5.71 -6.98
N GLN A 271 22.89 -4.64 -6.48
CA GLN A 271 24.02 -4.74 -5.56
C GLN A 271 23.58 -5.10 -4.13
N ALA A 272 22.32 -4.85 -3.77
CA ALA A 272 21.77 -5.10 -2.43
C ALA A 272 21.15 -6.51 -2.28
N LEU A 273 20.86 -7.20 -3.37
CA LEU A 273 20.36 -8.59 -3.42
C LEU A 273 21.47 -9.58 -3.60
#